data_4170b63095cef4cde3023203ff8fe3fb
#
_entry.id   4170b63095cef4cde3023203ff8fe3fb
#
_cell.length_a   1.000
_cell.length_b   1.000
_cell.length_c   1.000
_cell.angle_alpha   90.00
_cell.angle_beta   90.00
_cell.angle_gamma   90.00
#
_symmetry.space_group_name_H-M   'P 1'
#
loop_
_entity.id
_entity.type
_entity.pdbx_description
1 polymer ?
#
loop_
_entity_poly.entity_id
_entity_poly.type
_entity_poly.pdbx_seq_one_letter_code
_entity_poly.pdbx_strand_id
1 'polypeptide(L)'
;MTAVFLDLDGTLMDSRPGILSSLKAAFREVGRTDLAEGDLTWMIGPSFQETFKKIGLSDPAAATTAYRRHYDEGGAMFDAEVFRGIHDMLARLKEDGHRLYLATAKPIVAARKITAHFGLAPSMIAEFGPELDGTRAFKGDLLEHALDMTGETARNAVMVGDRHHDFDAAVHVGMPSVAVKWGYGTADEWEAADHTIQAPSQLHDILCGL
;
A
#
# COMPACT_ATOMS: atom_id res chain seq x y z
N MET A 1 -13.91 8.35 -17.72
CA MET A 1 -13.83 8.51 -16.25
C MET A 1 -13.55 7.15 -15.64
N THR A 2 -12.41 6.97 -14.98
CA THR A 2 -11.88 5.69 -14.52
C THR A 2 -11.95 5.62 -12.99
N ALA A 3 -12.21 4.46 -12.42
CA ALA A 3 -12.01 4.18 -11.00
C ALA A 3 -10.52 3.91 -10.75
N VAL A 4 -9.88 4.63 -9.84
CA VAL A 4 -8.45 4.52 -9.57
C VAL A 4 -8.27 3.98 -8.16
N PHE A 5 -7.78 2.76 -8.04
CA PHE A 5 -7.41 2.13 -6.79
C PHE A 5 -5.93 2.38 -6.53
N LEU A 6 -5.62 3.04 -5.43
CA LEU A 6 -4.29 3.51 -5.08
C LEU A 6 -3.77 2.74 -3.86
N ASP A 7 -2.56 2.20 -3.94
CA ASP A 7 -1.88 1.73 -2.73
C ASP A 7 -1.39 2.90 -1.88
N LEU A 8 -1.00 2.63 -0.63
CA LEU A 8 -0.54 3.63 0.33
C LEU A 8 0.99 3.68 0.43
N ASP A 9 1.56 2.60 0.99
CA ASP A 9 2.98 2.55 1.36
C ASP A 9 3.86 2.34 0.12
N GLY A 10 4.71 3.32 -0.22
CA GLY A 10 5.52 3.30 -1.45
C GLY A 10 4.81 3.88 -2.68
N THR A 11 3.52 4.14 -2.60
CA THR A 11 2.72 4.72 -3.70
C THR A 11 2.30 6.16 -3.42
N LEU A 12 1.50 6.38 -2.40
CA LEU A 12 1.09 7.72 -1.96
C LEU A 12 2.06 8.31 -0.93
N MET A 13 2.72 7.44 -0.15
CA MET A 13 3.54 7.86 1.00
C MET A 13 4.87 7.12 1.08
N ASP A 14 5.92 7.81 1.51
CA ASP A 14 7.12 7.20 2.06
C ASP A 14 6.91 6.90 3.54
N SER A 15 6.45 5.69 3.83
CA SER A 15 6.22 5.20 5.20
C SER A 15 7.43 4.42 5.75
N ARG A 16 8.52 4.35 5.00
CA ARG A 16 9.71 3.56 5.32
C ARG A 16 10.29 3.89 6.70
N PRO A 17 10.44 5.16 7.12
CA PRO A 17 11.04 5.47 8.42
C PRO A 17 10.29 4.83 9.57
N GLY A 18 8.98 5.03 9.65
CA GLY A 18 8.14 4.51 10.73
C GLY A 18 8.01 2.98 10.71
N ILE A 19 7.88 2.36 9.53
CA ILE A 19 7.79 0.91 9.40
C ILE A 19 9.12 0.25 9.82
N LEU A 20 10.26 0.73 9.31
CA LEU A 20 11.56 0.11 9.61
C LEU A 20 11.97 0.30 11.07
N SER A 21 11.75 1.48 11.66
CA SER A 21 12.03 1.71 13.09
C SER A 21 11.22 0.75 13.97
N SER A 22 9.94 0.57 13.67
CA SER A 22 9.05 -0.32 14.42
C SER A 22 9.40 -1.80 14.22
N LEU A 23 9.77 -2.24 13.01
CA LEU A 23 10.23 -3.60 12.75
C LEU A 23 11.53 -3.90 13.52
N LYS A 24 12.51 -2.98 13.46
CA LYS A 24 13.79 -3.13 14.19
C LYS A 24 13.57 -3.22 15.70
N ALA A 25 12.69 -2.40 16.26
CA ALA A 25 12.34 -2.45 17.67
C ALA A 25 11.67 -3.79 18.03
N ALA A 26 10.68 -4.22 17.22
CA ALA A 26 9.98 -5.49 17.43
C ALA A 26 10.93 -6.69 17.38
N PHE A 27 11.84 -6.75 16.40
CA PHE A 27 12.81 -7.84 16.30
C PHE A 27 13.80 -7.88 17.46
N ARG A 28 14.23 -6.72 17.99
CA ARG A 28 15.06 -6.68 19.21
C ARG A 28 14.30 -7.25 20.42
N GLU A 29 13.01 -6.92 20.58
CA GLU A 29 12.19 -7.43 21.68
C GLU A 29 12.01 -8.96 21.64
N VAL A 30 11.85 -9.53 20.45
CA VAL A 30 11.69 -10.99 20.28
C VAL A 30 13.05 -11.72 20.14
N GLY A 31 14.17 -11.04 20.42
CA GLY A 31 15.51 -11.65 20.42
C GLY A 31 16.11 -11.90 19.05
N ARG A 32 15.54 -11.32 17.98
CA ARG A 32 16.04 -11.45 16.60
C ARG A 32 16.86 -10.20 16.20
N THR A 33 17.92 -9.94 16.99
CA THR A 33 18.83 -8.83 16.73
C THR A 33 19.55 -8.93 15.38
N ASP A 34 19.75 -10.15 14.88
CA ASP A 34 20.25 -10.42 13.53
C ASP A 34 19.41 -9.76 12.44
N LEU A 35 18.08 -9.82 12.57
CA LEU A 35 17.16 -9.14 11.65
C LEU A 35 17.13 -7.63 11.87
N ALA A 36 17.17 -7.19 13.12
CA ALA A 36 17.07 -5.77 13.45
C ALA A 36 18.22 -4.92 12.87
N GLU A 37 19.37 -5.52 12.61
CA GLU A 37 20.54 -4.83 12.01
C GLU A 37 20.61 -4.96 10.48
N GLY A 38 19.68 -5.75 9.86
CA GLY A 38 19.61 -5.96 8.43
C GLY A 38 18.83 -4.87 7.68
N ASP A 39 18.83 -4.99 6.34
CA ASP A 39 17.91 -4.25 5.48
C ASP A 39 16.54 -4.95 5.49
N LEU A 40 15.53 -4.24 5.95
CA LEU A 40 14.16 -4.71 6.08
C LEU A 40 13.21 -4.05 5.05
N THR A 41 13.73 -3.29 4.09
CA THR A 41 12.91 -2.56 3.10
C THR A 41 12.01 -3.49 2.31
N TRP A 42 12.48 -4.71 2.00
CA TRP A 42 11.73 -5.73 1.30
C TRP A 42 10.47 -6.23 2.05
N MET A 43 10.38 -5.96 3.36
CA MET A 43 9.21 -6.29 4.20
C MET A 43 8.07 -5.27 4.08
N ILE A 44 8.30 -4.14 3.42
CA ILE A 44 7.27 -3.12 3.21
C ILE A 44 6.42 -3.52 2.00
N GLY A 45 5.11 -3.56 2.16
CA GLY A 45 4.12 -3.96 1.16
C GLY A 45 3.46 -5.30 1.46
N PRO A 46 4.20 -6.43 1.65
CA PRO A 46 3.59 -7.71 2.02
C PRO A 46 2.93 -7.69 3.40
N SER A 47 1.98 -8.62 3.59
CA SER A 47 1.43 -8.86 4.93
C SER A 47 2.52 -9.41 5.88
N PHE A 48 2.50 -9.03 7.15
CA PHE A 48 3.46 -9.57 8.12
C PHE A 48 3.31 -11.08 8.33
N GLN A 49 2.12 -11.63 8.13
CA GLN A 49 1.92 -13.09 8.21
C GLN A 49 2.77 -13.82 7.17
N GLU A 50 2.79 -13.34 5.93
CA GLU A 50 3.62 -13.90 4.85
C GLU A 50 5.10 -13.66 5.13
N THR A 51 5.46 -12.44 5.48
CA THR A 51 6.85 -12.02 5.72
C THR A 51 7.47 -12.80 6.89
N PHE A 52 6.78 -12.88 8.04
CA PHE A 52 7.30 -13.56 9.22
C PHE A 52 7.38 -15.07 9.04
N LYS A 53 6.45 -15.66 8.25
CA LYS A 53 6.55 -17.07 7.83
C LYS A 53 7.79 -17.30 6.96
N LYS A 54 8.05 -16.42 6.00
CA LYS A 54 9.21 -16.50 5.08
C LYS A 54 10.56 -16.48 5.82
N ILE A 55 10.68 -15.69 6.88
CA ILE A 55 11.90 -15.61 7.70
C ILE A 55 11.97 -16.65 8.81
N GLY A 56 11.00 -17.55 8.91
CA GLY A 56 10.99 -18.63 9.91
C GLY A 56 10.97 -18.13 11.35
N LEU A 57 10.18 -17.07 11.62
CA LEU A 57 10.07 -16.53 12.97
C LEU A 57 9.36 -17.54 13.88
N SER A 58 9.94 -17.85 15.04
CA SER A 58 9.39 -18.84 15.98
C SER A 58 8.08 -18.37 16.63
N ASP A 59 7.93 -17.08 16.86
CA ASP A 59 6.71 -16.46 17.40
C ASP A 59 6.31 -15.22 16.59
N PRO A 60 5.62 -15.40 15.46
CA PRO A 60 5.11 -14.30 14.65
C PRO A 60 4.12 -13.39 15.40
N ALA A 61 3.35 -13.97 16.35
CA ALA A 61 2.35 -13.21 17.09
C ALA A 61 3.00 -12.21 18.06
N ALA A 62 4.02 -12.64 18.78
CA ALA A 62 4.79 -11.74 19.65
C ALA A 62 5.44 -10.60 18.87
N ALA A 63 6.06 -10.91 17.71
CA ALA A 63 6.66 -9.89 16.85
C ALA A 63 5.62 -8.90 16.29
N THR A 64 4.45 -9.41 15.88
CA THR A 64 3.35 -8.54 15.41
C THR A 64 2.84 -7.63 16.54
N THR A 65 2.71 -8.16 17.76
CA THR A 65 2.29 -7.38 18.92
C THR A 65 3.31 -6.29 19.25
N ALA A 66 4.60 -6.63 19.27
CA ALA A 66 5.67 -5.68 19.50
C ALA A 66 5.70 -4.59 18.40
N TYR A 67 5.58 -4.98 17.13
CA TYR A 67 5.49 -4.03 16.02
C TYR A 67 4.34 -3.05 16.20
N ARG A 68 3.12 -3.54 16.47
CA ARG A 68 1.93 -2.70 16.65
C ARG A 68 2.09 -1.72 17.80
N ARG A 69 2.70 -2.13 18.90
CA ARG A 69 2.98 -1.23 20.02
C ARG A 69 3.88 -0.07 19.61
N HIS A 70 4.93 -0.30 18.84
CA HIS A 70 5.80 0.77 18.36
C HIS A 70 5.13 1.61 17.27
N TYR A 71 4.50 0.95 16.30
CA TYR A 71 3.94 1.59 15.13
C TYR A 71 2.65 2.35 15.45
N ASP A 72 1.69 1.69 16.09
CA ASP A 72 0.35 2.25 16.36
C ASP A 72 0.34 3.12 17.64
N GLU A 73 0.79 2.55 18.78
CA GLU A 73 0.71 3.20 20.09
C GLU A 73 1.87 4.17 20.30
N GLY A 74 3.06 3.84 19.81
CA GLY A 74 4.25 4.70 19.85
C GLY A 74 4.23 5.84 18.85
N GLY A 75 3.25 5.85 17.93
CA GLY A 75 3.07 6.92 16.96
C GLY A 75 4.00 6.89 15.74
N ALA A 76 4.84 5.86 15.60
CA ALA A 76 5.76 5.74 14.47
C ALA A 76 5.04 5.65 13.10
N MET A 77 3.72 5.36 13.10
CA MET A 77 2.91 5.41 11.86
C MET A 77 2.91 6.80 11.21
N PHE A 78 3.23 7.84 11.96
CA PHE A 78 3.31 9.22 11.48
C PHE A 78 4.73 9.67 11.14
N ASP A 79 5.74 8.81 11.35
CA ASP A 79 7.10 9.01 10.82
C ASP A 79 7.12 8.63 9.33
N ALA A 80 6.46 9.45 8.53
CA ALA A 80 6.20 9.22 7.12
C ALA A 80 6.03 10.55 6.39
N GLU A 81 6.12 10.53 5.06
CA GLU A 81 5.91 11.70 4.21
C GLU A 81 5.01 11.35 3.03
N VAL A 82 4.16 12.28 2.60
CA VAL A 82 3.47 12.17 1.31
C VAL A 82 4.48 12.43 0.20
N PHE A 83 4.58 11.55 -0.80
CA PHE A 83 5.48 11.77 -1.91
C PHE A 83 5.16 13.08 -2.64
N ARG A 84 6.21 13.76 -3.08
CA ARG A 84 6.07 15.05 -3.77
C ARG A 84 5.19 14.93 -5.00
N GLY A 85 4.17 15.81 -5.10
CA GLY A 85 3.24 15.87 -6.24
C GLY A 85 2.00 14.97 -6.09
N ILE A 86 1.88 14.17 -5.02
CA ILE A 86 0.71 13.32 -4.80
C ILE A 86 -0.55 14.16 -4.58
N HIS A 87 -0.51 15.16 -3.73
CA HIS A 87 -1.70 16.02 -3.51
C HIS A 87 -2.18 16.69 -4.79
N ASP A 88 -1.26 17.20 -5.61
CA ASP A 88 -1.58 17.81 -6.90
C ASP A 88 -2.17 16.79 -7.88
N MET A 89 -1.60 15.58 -7.92
CA MET A 89 -2.11 14.47 -8.73
C MET A 89 -3.55 14.11 -8.32
N LEU A 90 -3.79 13.90 -7.02
CA LEU A 90 -5.12 13.54 -6.51
C LEU A 90 -6.16 14.63 -6.80
N ALA A 91 -5.80 15.90 -6.62
CA ALA A 91 -6.67 17.04 -6.92
C ALA A 91 -7.05 17.05 -8.41
N ARG A 92 -6.05 16.94 -9.30
CA ARG A 92 -6.26 16.92 -10.74
C ARG A 92 -7.16 15.77 -11.18
N LEU A 93 -6.88 14.54 -10.71
CA LEU A 93 -7.69 13.37 -11.06
C LEU A 93 -9.16 13.53 -10.63
N LYS A 94 -9.41 14.16 -9.47
CA LYS A 94 -10.78 14.47 -9.02
C LYS A 94 -11.45 15.53 -9.91
N GLU A 95 -10.73 16.58 -10.29
CA GLU A 95 -11.23 17.62 -11.22
C GLU A 95 -11.61 17.03 -12.57
N ASP A 96 -10.84 16.04 -13.05
CA ASP A 96 -11.11 15.32 -14.31
C ASP A 96 -12.22 14.26 -14.15
N GLY A 97 -12.81 14.14 -12.95
CA GLY A 97 -13.95 13.27 -12.66
C GLY A 97 -13.59 11.80 -12.44
N HIS A 98 -12.31 11.47 -12.20
CA HIS A 98 -11.93 10.13 -11.77
C HIS A 98 -12.40 9.84 -10.34
N ARG A 99 -12.73 8.58 -10.06
CA ARG A 99 -13.16 8.11 -8.75
C ARG A 99 -12.00 7.44 -8.05
N LEU A 100 -11.56 8.02 -6.93
CA LEU A 100 -10.36 7.61 -6.24
C LEU A 100 -10.70 6.76 -5.01
N TYR A 101 -10.02 5.64 -4.89
CA TYR A 101 -10.17 4.66 -3.82
C TYR A 101 -8.79 4.29 -3.27
N LEU A 102 -8.70 4.10 -1.96
CA LEU A 102 -7.52 3.46 -1.37
C LEU A 102 -7.71 1.94 -1.39
N ALA A 103 -6.67 1.20 -1.81
CA ALA A 103 -6.61 -0.26 -1.72
C ALA A 103 -5.21 -0.68 -1.26
N THR A 104 -5.04 -0.93 0.04
CA THR A 104 -3.73 -1.15 0.66
C THR A 104 -3.66 -2.46 1.43
N ALA A 105 -2.47 -3.08 1.48
CA ALA A 105 -2.22 -4.22 2.36
C ALA A 105 -2.08 -3.84 3.85
N LYS A 106 -2.00 -2.54 4.15
CA LYS A 106 -2.00 -2.02 5.53
C LYS A 106 -3.37 -2.24 6.19
N PRO A 107 -3.44 -2.69 7.47
CA PRO A 107 -4.70 -2.79 8.20
C PRO A 107 -5.51 -1.50 8.11
N ILE A 108 -6.80 -1.62 7.76
CA ILE A 108 -7.66 -0.47 7.44
C ILE A 108 -7.75 0.55 8.57
N VAL A 109 -7.70 0.10 9.83
CA VAL A 109 -7.72 1.00 11.00
C VAL A 109 -6.48 1.89 11.08
N ALA A 110 -5.31 1.39 10.69
CA ALA A 110 -4.08 2.19 10.61
C ALA A 110 -4.09 3.09 9.37
N ALA A 111 -4.48 2.52 8.22
CA ALA A 111 -4.55 3.26 6.96
C ALA A 111 -5.42 4.53 7.09
N ARG A 112 -6.61 4.42 7.68
CA ARG A 112 -7.51 5.57 7.91
C ARG A 112 -6.94 6.65 8.81
N LYS A 113 -6.18 6.28 9.85
CA LYS A 113 -5.49 7.26 10.71
C LYS A 113 -4.44 8.03 9.93
N ILE A 114 -3.68 7.32 9.10
CA ILE A 114 -2.61 7.88 8.27
C ILE A 114 -3.19 8.81 7.20
N THR A 115 -4.16 8.35 6.42
CA THR A 115 -4.77 9.16 5.36
C THR A 115 -5.44 10.42 5.90
N ALA A 116 -6.09 10.32 7.07
CA ALA A 116 -6.67 11.48 7.75
C ALA A 116 -5.58 12.46 8.22
N HIS A 117 -4.50 11.96 8.87
CA HIS A 117 -3.41 12.78 9.37
C HIS A 117 -2.69 13.56 8.27
N PHE A 118 -2.42 12.91 7.14
CA PHE A 118 -1.69 13.49 6.01
C PHE A 118 -2.59 14.15 4.96
N GLY A 119 -3.89 14.31 5.22
CA GLY A 119 -4.82 15.02 4.34
C GLY A 119 -5.14 14.28 3.03
N LEU A 120 -4.94 12.98 2.97
CA LEU A 120 -5.26 12.15 1.78
C LEU A 120 -6.72 11.70 1.77
N ALA A 121 -7.32 11.43 2.95
CA ALA A 121 -8.68 10.92 3.09
C ALA A 121 -9.75 11.76 2.32
N PRO A 122 -9.71 13.11 2.28
CA PRO A 122 -10.70 13.90 1.54
C PRO A 122 -10.67 13.67 0.02
N SER A 123 -9.63 13.05 -0.51
CA SER A 123 -9.51 12.70 -1.92
C SER A 123 -10.11 11.34 -2.25
N MET A 124 -10.32 10.47 -1.26
CA MET A 124 -10.82 9.10 -1.46
C MET A 124 -12.33 9.05 -1.28
N ILE A 125 -13.03 8.34 -2.18
CA ILE A 125 -14.46 8.02 -2.05
C ILE A 125 -14.64 6.94 -0.98
N ALA A 126 -13.76 5.94 -0.99
CA ALA A 126 -13.70 4.88 0.02
C ALA A 126 -12.27 4.37 0.19
N GLU A 127 -12.01 3.73 1.33
CA GLU A 127 -10.71 3.20 1.70
C GLU A 127 -10.86 1.72 2.07
N PHE A 128 -10.06 0.86 1.43
CA PHE A 128 -10.05 -0.57 1.60
C PHE A 128 -8.69 -1.05 2.08
N GLY A 129 -8.70 -1.95 3.04
CA GLY A 129 -7.54 -2.61 3.61
C GLY A 129 -8.00 -3.79 4.46
N PRO A 130 -7.11 -4.74 4.81
CA PRO A 130 -7.45 -5.90 5.61
C PRO A 130 -7.90 -5.52 7.03
N GLU A 131 -8.71 -6.38 7.62
CA GLU A 131 -9.05 -6.33 9.03
C GLU A 131 -7.87 -6.84 9.90
N LEU A 132 -7.93 -6.52 11.19
CA LEU A 132 -6.87 -6.95 12.12
C LEU A 132 -6.79 -8.48 12.33
N ASP A 133 -7.87 -9.20 12.05
CA ASP A 133 -7.92 -10.68 12.09
C ASP A 133 -7.36 -11.34 10.83
N GLY A 134 -6.96 -10.55 9.83
CA GLY A 134 -6.42 -11.01 8.55
C GLY A 134 -7.46 -11.22 7.45
N THR A 135 -8.73 -10.93 7.72
CA THR A 135 -9.77 -10.95 6.66
C THR A 135 -9.36 -9.99 5.56
N ARG A 136 -9.36 -10.46 4.29
CA ARG A 136 -8.90 -9.74 3.10
C ARG A 136 -7.42 -9.34 3.11
N ALA A 137 -6.55 -10.15 3.78
CA ALA A 137 -5.10 -9.91 3.77
C ALA A 137 -4.48 -10.12 2.38
N PHE A 138 -5.07 -11.00 1.54
CA PHE A 138 -4.66 -11.14 0.15
C PHE A 138 -5.25 -9.98 -0.67
N LYS A 139 -4.39 -9.23 -1.36
CA LYS A 139 -4.79 -7.99 -2.05
C LYS A 139 -5.76 -8.23 -3.21
N GLY A 140 -5.75 -9.42 -3.83
CA GLY A 140 -6.72 -9.83 -4.83
C GLY A 140 -8.14 -9.88 -4.27
N ASP A 141 -8.33 -10.58 -3.13
CA ASP A 141 -9.63 -10.65 -2.43
C ASP A 141 -10.10 -9.26 -1.97
N LEU A 142 -9.14 -8.40 -1.59
CA LEU A 142 -9.42 -7.02 -1.21
C LEU A 142 -9.96 -6.22 -2.40
N LEU A 143 -9.36 -6.34 -3.58
CA LEU A 143 -9.84 -5.67 -4.80
C LEU A 143 -11.18 -6.20 -5.27
N GLU A 144 -11.42 -7.52 -5.21
CA GLU A 144 -12.76 -8.09 -5.49
C GLU A 144 -13.81 -7.45 -4.59
N HIS A 145 -13.56 -7.46 -3.27
CA HIS A 145 -14.45 -6.82 -2.31
C HIS A 145 -14.64 -5.32 -2.58
N ALA A 146 -13.59 -4.61 -2.95
CA ALA A 146 -13.66 -3.18 -3.25
C ALA A 146 -14.51 -2.89 -4.49
N LEU A 147 -14.39 -3.71 -5.55
CA LEU A 147 -15.23 -3.64 -6.75
C LEU A 147 -16.70 -3.88 -6.40
N ASP A 148 -16.99 -4.93 -5.62
CA ASP A 148 -18.35 -5.26 -5.19
C ASP A 148 -18.98 -4.13 -4.37
N MET A 149 -18.24 -3.57 -3.41
CA MET A 149 -18.74 -2.52 -2.52
C MET A 149 -18.96 -1.19 -3.22
N THR A 150 -18.20 -0.90 -4.28
CA THR A 150 -18.27 0.37 -5.02
C THR A 150 -19.18 0.30 -6.24
N GLY A 151 -19.50 -0.91 -6.70
CA GLY A 151 -20.19 -1.14 -7.97
C GLY A 151 -19.32 -0.85 -9.20
N GLU A 152 -18.01 -0.70 -9.01
CA GLU A 152 -17.07 -0.51 -10.11
C GLU A 152 -16.81 -1.82 -10.85
N THR A 153 -16.37 -1.71 -12.09
CA THR A 153 -15.99 -2.89 -12.88
C THR A 153 -14.47 -2.84 -13.16
N ALA A 154 -13.82 -3.99 -13.17
CA ALA A 154 -12.40 -4.11 -13.44
C ALA A 154 -12.00 -3.44 -14.77
N ARG A 155 -12.87 -3.49 -15.79
CA ARG A 155 -12.62 -2.88 -17.11
C ARG A 155 -12.58 -1.34 -17.09
N ASN A 156 -13.26 -0.72 -16.13
CA ASN A 156 -13.32 0.75 -15.96
C ASN A 156 -12.51 1.20 -14.75
N ALA A 157 -11.62 0.35 -14.28
CA ALA A 157 -10.79 0.58 -13.11
C ALA A 157 -9.31 0.34 -13.42
N VAL A 158 -8.43 0.87 -12.58
CA VAL A 158 -6.98 0.67 -12.65
C VAL A 158 -6.42 0.55 -11.23
N MET A 159 -5.48 -0.37 -11.03
CA MET A 159 -4.68 -0.46 -9.80
C MET A 159 -3.36 0.29 -9.99
N VAL A 160 -3.03 1.17 -9.05
CA VAL A 160 -1.77 1.94 -9.03
C VAL A 160 -1.00 1.56 -7.78
N GLY A 161 0.19 1.04 -7.94
CA GLY A 161 1.03 0.58 -6.84
C GLY A 161 2.51 0.54 -7.21
N ASP A 162 3.34 0.20 -6.24
CA ASP A 162 4.79 0.13 -6.43
C ASP A 162 5.36 -1.29 -6.38
N ARG A 163 4.57 -2.29 -5.91
CA ARG A 163 5.02 -3.66 -5.67
C ARG A 163 4.25 -4.68 -6.50
N HIS A 164 4.87 -5.84 -6.74
CA HIS A 164 4.25 -6.97 -7.45
C HIS A 164 2.88 -7.36 -6.89
N HIS A 165 2.64 -7.24 -5.57
CA HIS A 165 1.33 -7.55 -4.96
C HIS A 165 0.17 -6.73 -5.53
N ASP A 166 0.46 -5.49 -5.97
CA ASP A 166 -0.52 -4.62 -6.61
C ASP A 166 -0.89 -5.14 -7.99
N PHE A 167 0.14 -5.56 -8.74
CA PHE A 167 -0.01 -6.05 -10.11
C PHE A 167 -0.64 -7.44 -10.14
N ASP A 168 -0.20 -8.34 -9.24
CA ASP A 168 -0.81 -9.67 -9.05
C ASP A 168 -2.30 -9.56 -8.68
N ALA A 169 -2.64 -8.62 -7.80
CA ALA A 169 -4.03 -8.36 -7.44
C ALA A 169 -4.85 -7.78 -8.60
N ALA A 170 -4.26 -6.90 -9.40
CA ALA A 170 -4.90 -6.36 -10.61
C ALA A 170 -5.17 -7.47 -11.63
N VAL A 171 -4.18 -8.35 -11.88
CA VAL A 171 -4.35 -9.53 -12.74
C VAL A 171 -5.44 -10.46 -12.23
N HIS A 172 -5.50 -10.70 -10.91
CA HIS A 172 -6.51 -11.56 -10.27
C HIS A 172 -7.94 -11.12 -10.60
N VAL A 173 -8.21 -9.81 -10.60
CA VAL A 173 -9.55 -9.26 -10.90
C VAL A 173 -9.74 -8.84 -12.36
N GLY A 174 -8.70 -8.96 -13.19
CA GLY A 174 -8.74 -8.54 -14.60
C GLY A 174 -8.76 -7.02 -14.79
N MET A 175 -8.07 -6.29 -13.93
CA MET A 175 -7.94 -4.83 -13.91
C MET A 175 -6.58 -4.43 -14.50
N PRO A 176 -6.47 -3.37 -15.33
CA PRO A 176 -5.19 -2.80 -15.70
C PRO A 176 -4.39 -2.30 -14.48
N SER A 177 -3.06 -2.26 -14.62
CA SER A 177 -2.17 -1.84 -13.56
C SER A 177 -1.14 -0.80 -14.01
N VAL A 178 -0.75 0.08 -13.07
CA VAL A 178 0.27 1.11 -13.26
C VAL A 178 1.29 1.01 -12.14
N ALA A 179 2.54 0.71 -12.50
CA ALA A 179 3.65 0.73 -11.56
C ALA A 179 4.22 2.13 -11.38
N VAL A 180 4.38 2.55 -10.13
CA VAL A 180 5.07 3.80 -9.78
C VAL A 180 6.51 3.49 -9.39
N LYS A 181 7.47 4.23 -10.01
CA LYS A 181 8.91 3.96 -9.86
C LYS A 181 9.60 4.71 -8.74
N TRP A 182 8.88 5.51 -7.97
CA TRP A 182 9.43 6.24 -6.81
C TRP A 182 9.28 5.48 -5.48
N GLY A 183 8.58 4.33 -5.49
CA GLY A 183 8.31 3.51 -4.31
C GLY A 183 9.45 2.54 -3.95
N TYR A 184 9.09 1.39 -3.41
CA TYR A 184 10.01 0.38 -2.88
C TYR A 184 10.20 -0.82 -3.80
N GLY A 185 9.43 -0.90 -4.88
CA GLY A 185 9.50 -1.96 -5.86
C GLY A 185 10.79 -1.97 -6.67
N THR A 186 11.07 -3.08 -7.33
CA THR A 186 12.24 -3.28 -8.16
C THR A 186 11.89 -3.27 -9.65
N ALA A 187 12.90 -3.14 -10.51
CA ALA A 187 12.70 -3.18 -11.96
C ALA A 187 11.98 -4.46 -12.42
N ASP A 188 12.36 -5.61 -11.85
CA ASP A 188 11.78 -6.92 -12.17
C ASP A 188 10.29 -6.98 -11.76
N GLU A 189 9.92 -6.37 -10.62
CA GLU A 189 8.51 -6.31 -10.19
C GLU A 189 7.67 -5.46 -11.14
N TRP A 190 8.21 -4.31 -11.61
CA TRP A 190 7.48 -3.38 -12.47
C TRP A 190 7.23 -3.91 -13.89
N GLU A 191 7.99 -4.92 -14.34
CA GLU A 191 7.75 -5.58 -15.64
C GLU A 191 6.39 -6.31 -15.69
N ALA A 192 5.81 -6.64 -14.53
CA ALA A 192 4.50 -7.27 -14.43
C ALA A 192 3.32 -6.29 -14.59
N ALA A 193 3.57 -4.98 -14.53
CA ALA A 193 2.54 -3.98 -14.68
C ALA A 193 2.30 -3.63 -16.15
N ASP A 194 1.06 -3.29 -16.52
CA ASP A 194 0.70 -2.88 -17.88
C ASP A 194 1.34 -1.55 -18.29
N HIS A 195 1.50 -0.65 -17.32
CA HIS A 195 2.11 0.65 -17.52
C HIS A 195 3.08 0.99 -16.38
N THR A 196 4.04 1.88 -16.65
CA THR A 196 4.97 2.40 -15.63
C THR A 196 5.08 3.92 -15.71
N ILE A 197 5.15 4.58 -14.54
CA ILE A 197 5.34 6.03 -14.43
C ILE A 197 6.49 6.36 -13.47
N GLN A 198 7.17 7.47 -13.72
CA GLN A 198 8.31 7.95 -12.93
C GLN A 198 7.96 9.13 -12.01
N ALA A 199 6.82 9.77 -12.25
CA ALA A 199 6.34 10.90 -11.45
C ALA A 199 4.82 10.90 -11.37
N PRO A 200 4.23 11.37 -10.25
CA PRO A 200 2.78 11.40 -10.06
C PRO A 200 2.02 12.12 -11.16
N SER A 201 2.59 13.19 -11.73
CA SER A 201 1.98 13.97 -12.81
C SER A 201 1.70 13.18 -14.10
N GLN A 202 2.37 12.03 -14.30
CA GLN A 202 2.19 11.19 -15.48
C GLN A 202 0.95 10.30 -15.43
N LEU A 203 0.37 10.09 -14.24
CA LEU A 203 -0.78 9.19 -14.09
C LEU A 203 -1.99 9.67 -14.90
N HIS A 204 -2.24 10.97 -14.93
CA HIS A 204 -3.31 11.54 -15.73
C HIS A 204 -3.22 11.15 -17.22
N ASP A 205 -2.03 11.21 -17.82
CA ASP A 205 -1.85 10.91 -19.24
C ASP A 205 -2.09 9.43 -19.55
N ILE A 206 -1.71 8.54 -18.63
CA ILE A 206 -2.04 7.10 -18.72
C ILE A 206 -3.56 6.90 -18.69
N LEU A 207 -4.26 7.53 -17.76
CA LEU A 207 -5.71 7.37 -17.60
C LEU A 207 -6.51 7.92 -18.79
N CYS A 208 -5.98 8.90 -19.50
CA CYS A 208 -6.56 9.41 -20.75
C CYS A 208 -6.42 8.43 -21.93
N GLY A 209 -5.50 7.47 -21.83
CA GLY A 209 -5.24 6.47 -22.86
C GLY A 209 -5.92 5.11 -22.61
N LEU A 210 -6.49 4.90 -21.41
CA LEU A 210 -7.24 3.72 -21.02
C LEU A 210 -8.75 3.90 -21.35
#